data_fef31c95cd78feb5ca52e35d8956f29b
#
_entry.id   fef31c95cd78feb5ca52e35d8956f29b
#
_cell.length_a   1.000
_cell.length_b   1.000
_cell.length_c   1.000
_cell.angle_alpha   90.00
_cell.angle_beta   90.00
_cell.angle_gamma   90.00
#
_symmetry.space_group_name_H-M   'P 1'
#
loop_
_entity.id
_entity.type
_entity.pdbx_description
1 polymer ?
#
loop_
_entity_poly.entity_id
_entity_poly.type
_entity_poly.pdbx_seq_one_letter_code
_entity_poly.pdbx_strand_id
1 'polypeptide(L)'
;MIFNKNKFSIVSPAVMGICNVTKDSFSDGGKNYKTPDALKSIKGMIEEGAQIIDIGAESTKPGSDPISYKEEIRKLSPILKKLPKDQFLISIDSSKIETQEFALENGAHIINDVFGGSNDLFQLTKKFKNGLVLMHTPAPPKIMQSKVNSYKNVVSDIKKIFQTTLKKIDKYKIPHSKIWFDPGIGFGKNLAQNIEIMQNIQQFKIKKCGVLLGSSRKSWINGIDKSDV
;
A
#
# COMPACT_ATOMS: atom_id res chain seq x y z
N MET A 1 11.11 -3.69 -13.97
CA MET A 1 10.96 -2.23 -13.78
C MET A 1 12.18 -1.72 -13.06
N ILE A 2 12.84 -0.65 -13.52
CA ILE A 2 14.10 -0.16 -12.92
C ILE A 2 13.75 0.98 -11.97
N PHE A 3 13.95 0.79 -10.68
CA PHE A 3 13.90 1.84 -9.68
C PHE A 3 15.28 2.48 -9.53
N ASN A 4 15.32 3.77 -9.51
CA ASN A 4 16.40 4.69 -9.76
C ASN A 4 17.63 4.51 -8.85
N LYS A 5 18.82 4.81 -9.38
CA LYS A 5 20.17 4.85 -8.82
C LYS A 5 20.80 3.51 -8.38
N ASN A 6 20.06 2.51 -7.92
CA ASN A 6 20.60 1.26 -7.36
C ASN A 6 20.20 -0.02 -8.11
N LYS A 7 19.90 0.04 -9.41
CA LYS A 7 19.74 -1.16 -10.27
C LYS A 7 18.70 -2.21 -9.82
N PHE A 8 17.69 -1.87 -9.01
CA PHE A 8 16.62 -2.81 -8.70
C PHE A 8 15.70 -2.98 -9.90
N SER A 9 15.64 -4.20 -10.41
CA SER A 9 14.66 -4.63 -11.39
C SER A 9 13.62 -5.50 -10.70
N ILE A 10 12.37 -5.02 -10.60
CA ILE A 10 11.28 -5.90 -10.15
C ILE A 10 10.97 -6.86 -11.27
N VAL A 11 11.19 -8.16 -11.02
CA VAL A 11 10.72 -9.23 -11.88
C VAL A 11 9.28 -9.55 -11.46
N SER A 12 8.34 -9.48 -12.38
CA SER A 12 6.94 -9.81 -12.10
C SER A 12 6.70 -11.32 -12.23
N PRO A 13 5.94 -11.95 -11.34
CA PRO A 13 5.31 -11.34 -10.16
C PRO A 13 6.32 -11.07 -9.04
N ALA A 14 6.12 -9.95 -8.31
CA ALA A 14 6.93 -9.59 -7.15
C ALA A 14 6.13 -9.75 -5.85
N VAL A 15 6.81 -10.17 -4.79
CA VAL A 15 6.21 -10.29 -3.46
C VAL A 15 6.52 -9.04 -2.64
N MET A 16 5.46 -8.44 -2.08
CA MET A 16 5.54 -7.33 -1.14
C MET A 16 5.19 -7.84 0.26
N GLY A 17 6.20 -7.84 1.15
CA GLY A 17 6.02 -8.16 2.56
C GLY A 17 5.46 -6.96 3.31
N ILE A 18 4.49 -7.17 4.21
CA ILE A 18 3.82 -6.11 4.98
C ILE A 18 4.35 -6.10 6.41
N CYS A 19 4.88 -4.96 6.84
CA CYS A 19 5.36 -4.71 8.20
C CYS A 19 4.55 -3.58 8.87
N ASN A 20 3.52 -3.92 9.63
CA ASN A 20 2.73 -2.95 10.37
C ASN A 20 3.34 -2.65 11.73
N VAL A 21 3.70 -1.38 11.98
CA VAL A 21 4.26 -0.88 13.23
C VAL A 21 3.15 -0.26 14.09
N THR A 22 2.07 -1.03 14.28
CA THR A 22 0.92 -0.62 15.10
C THR A 22 1.04 -1.16 16.53
N LYS A 23 0.28 -0.57 17.47
CA LYS A 23 0.30 -0.99 18.90
C LYS A 23 0.05 -2.49 19.07
N ASP A 24 -0.77 -3.06 18.21
CA ASP A 24 -1.25 -4.44 18.34
C ASP A 24 -0.34 -5.47 17.64
N SER A 25 0.58 -5.02 16.77
CA SER A 25 1.37 -5.93 15.92
C SER A 25 2.63 -6.48 16.55
N PHE A 26 3.18 -5.79 17.60
CA PHE A 26 4.45 -6.16 18.24
C PHE A 26 4.44 -5.91 19.76
N SER A 27 3.28 -5.96 20.42
CA SER A 27 3.18 -5.60 21.85
C SER A 27 2.91 -6.78 22.75
N ASP A 28 3.79 -6.95 23.73
CA ASP A 28 3.43 -7.51 25.03
C ASP A 28 2.71 -6.40 25.82
N GLY A 29 1.38 -6.24 25.64
CA GLY A 29 0.56 -5.33 26.44
C GLY A 29 0.69 -3.83 26.17
N GLY A 30 1.04 -3.39 24.97
CA GLY A 30 0.71 -2.01 24.49
C GLY A 30 1.66 -0.88 24.87
N LYS A 31 2.86 -1.12 25.42
CA LYS A 31 3.72 -0.04 25.92
C LYS A 31 4.98 0.30 25.11
N ASN A 32 5.48 -0.57 24.23
CA ASN A 32 6.70 -0.26 23.45
C ASN A 32 6.67 -0.85 22.05
N TYR A 33 6.77 0.00 21.01
CA TYR A 33 7.17 -0.42 19.68
C TYR A 33 8.62 -0.87 19.73
N LYS A 34 8.87 -2.15 19.58
CA LYS A 34 10.26 -2.62 19.52
C LYS A 34 10.72 -2.54 18.06
N THR A 35 11.40 -1.44 17.70
CA THR A 35 12.15 -1.35 16.43
C THR A 35 12.92 -2.64 16.10
N PRO A 36 13.57 -3.35 17.06
CA PRO A 36 14.21 -4.63 16.80
C PRO A 36 13.28 -5.71 16.25
N ASP A 37 12.04 -5.80 16.74
CA ASP A 37 11.08 -6.82 16.29
C ASP A 37 10.61 -6.55 14.85
N ALA A 38 10.36 -5.27 14.52
CA ALA A 38 10.06 -4.87 13.15
C ALA A 38 11.22 -5.19 12.21
N LEU A 39 12.45 -4.88 12.58
CA LEU A 39 13.65 -5.18 11.79
C LEU A 39 13.86 -6.69 11.63
N LYS A 40 13.60 -7.49 12.67
CA LYS A 40 13.67 -8.96 12.61
C LYS A 40 12.62 -9.51 11.64
N SER A 41 11.37 -9.00 11.72
CA SER A 41 10.30 -9.39 10.80
C SER A 41 10.64 -9.03 9.35
N ILE A 42 11.14 -7.81 9.11
CA ILE A 42 11.58 -7.37 7.78
C ILE A 42 12.67 -8.29 7.23
N LYS A 43 13.67 -8.61 8.05
CA LYS A 43 14.75 -9.52 7.66
C LYS A 43 14.21 -10.89 7.26
N GLY A 44 13.30 -11.48 8.07
CA GLY A 44 12.68 -12.76 7.76
C GLY A 44 11.92 -12.74 6.43
N MET A 45 11.10 -11.70 6.17
CA MET A 45 10.37 -11.56 4.90
C MET A 45 11.32 -11.47 3.70
N ILE A 46 12.47 -10.81 3.83
CA ILE A 46 13.48 -10.71 2.76
C ILE A 46 14.12 -12.09 2.52
N GLU A 47 14.48 -12.81 3.58
CA GLU A 47 15.04 -14.17 3.50
C GLU A 47 14.05 -15.16 2.87
N GLU A 48 12.74 -14.93 3.06
CA GLU A 48 11.64 -15.67 2.41
C GLU A 48 11.35 -15.23 0.96
N GLY A 49 12.07 -14.23 0.45
CA GLY A 49 12.03 -13.81 -0.95
C GLY A 49 11.19 -12.57 -1.25
N ALA A 50 10.76 -11.81 -0.24
CA ALA A 50 10.12 -10.52 -0.49
C ALA A 50 11.10 -9.55 -1.16
N GLN A 51 10.67 -8.92 -2.25
CA GLN A 51 11.46 -7.93 -3.01
C GLN A 51 11.13 -6.50 -2.59
N ILE A 52 9.97 -6.31 -1.99
CA ILE A 52 9.46 -5.02 -1.51
C ILE A 52 9.01 -5.23 -0.07
N ILE A 53 9.32 -4.28 0.80
CA ILE A 53 8.79 -4.24 2.16
C ILE A 53 7.93 -2.99 2.30
N ASP A 54 6.64 -3.19 2.60
CA ASP A 54 5.67 -2.12 2.82
C ASP A 54 5.51 -1.89 4.33
N ILE A 55 5.86 -0.70 4.78
CA ILE A 55 5.91 -0.37 6.22
C ILE A 55 4.82 0.64 6.52
N GLY A 56 3.86 0.25 7.36
CA GLY A 56 2.75 1.08 7.81
C GLY A 56 2.79 1.34 9.31
N ALA A 57 2.54 2.57 9.73
CA ALA A 57 2.49 2.97 11.15
C ALA A 57 1.07 3.22 11.66
N GLU A 58 0.09 3.28 10.76
CA GLU A 58 -1.33 3.41 11.04
C GLU A 58 -2.08 2.13 10.65
N SER A 59 -3.08 1.76 11.42
CA SER A 59 -3.94 0.62 11.07
C SER A 59 -5.00 1.05 10.06
N THR A 60 -5.08 0.37 8.93
CA THR A 60 -6.13 0.55 7.93
C THR A 60 -7.30 -0.43 8.10
N LYS A 61 -7.33 -1.20 9.21
CA LYS A 61 -8.43 -2.11 9.54
C LYS A 61 -9.74 -1.35 9.73
N PRO A 62 -10.89 -1.97 9.39
CA PRO A 62 -12.20 -1.37 9.67
C PRO A 62 -12.34 -0.92 11.13
N GLY A 63 -12.80 0.31 11.33
CA GLY A 63 -13.02 0.86 12.69
C GLY A 63 -11.79 1.43 13.39
N SER A 64 -10.60 1.35 12.81
CA SER A 64 -9.39 1.92 13.42
C SER A 64 -9.43 3.45 13.46
N ASP A 65 -8.87 4.02 14.53
CA ASP A 65 -8.70 5.46 14.66
C ASP A 65 -7.44 5.92 13.93
N PRO A 66 -7.52 7.05 13.20
CA PRO A 66 -6.34 7.64 12.58
C PRO A 66 -5.39 8.20 13.63
N ILE A 67 -4.09 8.15 13.34
CA ILE A 67 -3.05 8.79 14.14
C ILE A 67 -2.53 10.05 13.42
N SER A 68 -1.84 10.94 14.15
CA SER A 68 -1.23 12.12 13.53
C SER A 68 -0.01 11.74 12.67
N TYR A 69 0.34 12.58 11.69
CA TYR A 69 1.58 12.41 10.90
C TYR A 69 2.84 12.43 11.80
N LYS A 70 2.83 13.20 12.89
CA LYS A 70 3.92 13.24 13.87
C LYS A 70 4.11 11.88 14.53
N GLU A 71 3.02 11.20 14.87
CA GLU A 71 3.05 9.86 15.46
C GLU A 71 3.51 8.81 14.44
N GLU A 72 3.07 8.89 13.17
CA GLU A 72 3.59 8.02 12.10
C GLU A 72 5.09 8.18 11.94
N ILE A 73 5.58 9.43 11.79
CA ILE A 73 7.01 9.74 11.63
C ILE A 73 7.80 9.23 12.84
N ARG A 74 7.29 9.41 14.06
CA ARG A 74 7.93 8.91 15.29
C ARG A 74 8.15 7.41 15.26
N LYS A 75 7.18 6.65 14.71
CA LYS A 75 7.26 5.18 14.58
C LYS A 75 8.16 4.75 13.43
N LEU A 76 8.08 5.40 12.28
CA LEU A 76 8.81 5.03 11.07
C LEU A 76 10.30 5.41 11.13
N SER A 77 10.63 6.56 11.74
CA SER A 77 11.99 7.11 11.75
C SER A 77 13.07 6.12 12.25
N PRO A 78 12.91 5.45 13.42
CA PRO A 78 13.93 4.54 13.91
C PRO A 78 14.12 3.30 13.04
N ILE A 79 13.10 2.88 12.29
CA ILE A 79 13.17 1.77 11.35
C ILE A 79 13.88 2.22 10.09
N LEU A 80 13.41 3.32 9.47
CA LEU A 80 13.99 3.83 8.23
C LEU A 80 15.48 4.16 8.36
N LYS A 81 15.93 4.65 9.52
CA LYS A 81 17.35 4.93 9.77
C LYS A 81 18.23 3.68 9.76
N LYS A 82 17.68 2.51 10.09
CA LYS A 82 18.45 1.26 10.23
C LYS A 82 18.34 0.34 9.01
N LEU A 83 17.37 0.58 8.11
CA LEU A 83 17.22 -0.25 6.93
C LEU A 83 18.27 0.04 5.87
N PRO A 84 18.87 -0.98 5.25
CA PRO A 84 19.71 -0.81 4.07
C PRO A 84 18.84 -0.33 2.88
N LYS A 85 19.32 0.67 2.13
CA LYS A 85 18.57 1.33 1.06
C LYS A 85 18.85 0.73 -0.32
N ASP A 86 19.72 -0.26 -0.39
CA ASP A 86 20.27 -0.83 -1.63
C ASP A 86 20.08 -2.35 -1.75
N GLN A 87 19.34 -2.98 -0.84
CA GLN A 87 19.13 -4.44 -0.84
C GLN A 87 17.73 -4.85 -1.27
N PHE A 88 16.72 -4.02 -1.02
CA PHE A 88 15.32 -4.26 -1.37
C PHE A 88 14.58 -2.92 -1.51
N LEU A 89 13.38 -2.96 -2.06
CA LEU A 89 12.56 -1.76 -2.18
C LEU A 89 11.78 -1.50 -0.90
N ILE A 90 11.86 -0.27 -0.39
CA ILE A 90 11.11 0.20 0.76
C ILE A 90 9.88 0.93 0.25
N SER A 91 8.70 0.44 0.63
CA SER A 91 7.39 1.08 0.43
C SER A 91 6.89 1.61 1.77
N ILE A 92 6.20 2.74 1.75
CA ILE A 92 5.58 3.32 2.95
C ILE A 92 4.08 3.43 2.73
N ASP A 93 3.30 2.74 3.60
CA ASP A 93 1.85 2.83 3.66
C ASP A 93 1.46 4.04 4.51
N SER A 94 1.14 5.13 3.84
CA SER A 94 0.62 6.35 4.46
C SER A 94 -0.10 7.22 3.43
N SER A 95 -1.17 7.87 3.87
CA SER A 95 -1.91 8.87 3.09
C SER A 95 -1.62 10.32 3.51
N LYS A 96 -0.72 10.54 4.48
CA LYS A 96 -0.37 11.87 5.00
C LYS A 96 0.86 12.41 4.28
N ILE A 97 0.72 13.57 3.67
CA ILE A 97 1.76 14.15 2.82
C ILE A 97 3.07 14.38 3.56
N GLU A 98 2.99 14.79 4.83
CA GLU A 98 4.17 15.03 5.66
C GLU A 98 4.92 13.73 5.95
N THR A 99 4.20 12.63 6.18
CA THR A 99 4.80 11.30 6.37
C THR A 99 5.40 10.79 5.06
N GLN A 100 4.72 10.99 3.94
CA GLN A 100 5.18 10.57 2.62
C GLN A 100 6.46 11.31 2.23
N GLU A 101 6.52 12.64 2.43
CA GLU A 101 7.73 13.44 2.17
C GLU A 101 8.88 13.01 3.08
N PHE A 102 8.64 12.91 4.39
CA PHE A 102 9.64 12.42 5.34
C PHE A 102 10.20 11.06 4.92
N ALA A 103 9.35 10.14 4.53
CA ALA A 103 9.76 8.79 4.13
C ALA A 103 10.67 8.82 2.89
N LEU A 104 10.31 9.61 1.87
CA LEU A 104 11.09 9.75 0.64
C LEU A 104 12.45 10.41 0.90
N GLU A 105 12.52 11.42 1.77
CA GLU A 105 13.77 12.03 2.22
C GLU A 105 14.67 11.05 2.97
N ASN A 106 14.07 10.05 3.63
CA ASN A 106 14.77 9.01 4.38
C ASN A 106 14.95 7.70 3.59
N GLY A 107 14.83 7.75 2.26
CA GLY A 107 15.22 6.68 1.34
C GLY A 107 14.13 5.65 1.04
N ALA A 108 12.86 5.96 1.26
CA ALA A 108 11.76 5.18 0.71
C ALA A 108 11.75 5.25 -0.82
N HIS A 109 11.37 4.17 -1.47
CA HIS A 109 11.35 4.01 -2.93
C HIS A 109 9.95 4.12 -3.50
N ILE A 110 8.94 3.76 -2.71
CA ILE A 110 7.53 3.67 -3.11
C ILE A 110 6.68 4.31 -2.01
N ILE A 111 5.65 5.04 -2.41
CA ILE A 111 4.54 5.42 -1.53
C ILE A 111 3.33 4.57 -1.89
N ASN A 112 2.76 3.92 -0.88
CA ASN A 112 1.51 3.16 -0.96
C ASN A 112 0.41 4.00 -0.30
N ASP A 113 -0.51 4.53 -1.12
CA ASP A 113 -1.59 5.39 -0.66
C ASP A 113 -2.94 4.69 -0.81
N VAL A 114 -3.54 4.35 0.32
CA VAL A 114 -4.82 3.63 0.39
C VAL A 114 -6.03 4.47 -0.05
N PHE A 115 -5.87 5.78 -0.21
CA PHE A 115 -6.93 6.69 -0.67
C PHE A 115 -6.79 7.13 -2.14
N GLY A 116 -5.89 6.49 -2.90
CA GLY A 116 -5.79 6.68 -4.35
C GLY A 116 -5.05 7.94 -4.79
N GLY A 117 -4.32 8.58 -3.88
CA GLY A 117 -3.44 9.70 -4.15
C GLY A 117 -4.11 11.08 -4.17
N SER A 118 -3.27 12.10 -4.03
CA SER A 118 -3.63 13.52 -4.05
C SER A 118 -2.77 14.30 -5.05
N ASN A 119 -3.15 15.53 -5.37
CA ASN A 119 -2.32 16.41 -6.19
C ASN A 119 -0.95 16.67 -5.55
N ASP A 120 -0.89 16.82 -4.23
CA ASP A 120 0.35 17.04 -3.48
C ASP A 120 1.26 15.82 -3.55
N LEU A 121 0.72 14.60 -3.42
CA LEU A 121 1.48 13.37 -3.62
C LEU A 121 2.01 13.27 -5.06
N PHE A 122 1.25 13.69 -6.07
CA PHE A 122 1.74 13.66 -7.46
C PHE A 122 2.86 14.67 -7.69
N GLN A 123 2.80 15.86 -7.07
CA GLN A 123 3.92 16.82 -7.08
C GLN A 123 5.15 16.24 -6.38
N LEU A 124 4.96 15.63 -5.21
CA LEU A 124 6.02 14.98 -4.45
C LEU A 124 6.68 13.86 -5.28
N THR A 125 5.87 13.01 -5.93
CA THR A 125 6.37 11.94 -6.80
C THR A 125 7.16 12.49 -8.00
N LYS A 126 6.74 13.60 -8.58
CA LYS A 126 7.52 14.29 -9.63
C LYS A 126 8.89 14.75 -9.10
N LYS A 127 8.94 15.32 -7.87
CA LYS A 127 10.17 15.78 -7.20
C LYS A 127 11.12 14.61 -6.92
N PHE A 128 10.64 13.55 -6.28
CA PHE A 128 11.46 12.42 -5.81
C PHE A 128 11.62 11.31 -6.84
N LYS A 129 10.79 11.28 -7.88
CA LYS A 129 10.76 10.23 -8.92
C LYS A 129 10.57 8.82 -8.35
N ASN A 130 9.84 8.70 -7.24
CA ASN A 130 9.49 7.43 -6.58
C ASN A 130 8.44 6.63 -7.35
N GLY A 131 8.17 5.40 -6.90
CA GLY A 131 7.02 4.60 -7.30
C GLY A 131 5.77 4.97 -6.52
N LEU A 132 4.60 4.71 -7.10
CA LEU A 132 3.29 4.88 -6.46
C LEU A 132 2.49 3.59 -6.51
N VAL A 133 1.95 3.18 -5.37
CA VAL A 133 0.80 2.28 -5.28
C VAL A 133 -0.40 3.12 -4.88
N LEU A 134 -1.47 3.02 -5.64
CA LEU A 134 -2.70 3.80 -5.44
C LEU A 134 -3.87 2.82 -5.30
N MET A 135 -4.37 2.68 -4.06
CA MET A 135 -5.44 1.75 -3.78
C MET A 135 -6.81 2.41 -3.92
N HIS A 136 -7.78 1.62 -4.33
CA HIS A 136 -9.19 2.00 -4.29
C HIS A 136 -9.84 1.61 -2.98
N THR A 137 -10.33 2.60 -2.24
CA THR A 137 -11.29 2.46 -1.14
C THR A 137 -12.46 3.40 -1.36
N PRO A 138 -13.73 2.98 -1.09
CA PRO A 138 -14.90 3.85 -1.29
C PRO A 138 -15.01 4.94 -0.21
N ALA A 139 -14.35 4.77 0.93
CA ALA A 139 -14.41 5.68 2.07
C ALA A 139 -13.30 5.37 3.09
N PRO A 140 -13.06 6.25 4.07
CA PRO A 140 -12.15 5.98 5.19
C PRO A 140 -12.51 4.71 6.00
N PRO A 141 -11.56 4.08 6.70
CA PRO A 141 -11.74 2.81 7.42
C PRO A 141 -12.96 2.77 8.35
N LYS A 142 -13.28 3.87 9.02
CA LYS A 142 -14.44 3.94 9.94
C LYS A 142 -15.79 3.68 9.27
N ILE A 143 -15.94 4.08 8.00
CA ILE A 143 -17.24 4.03 7.30
C ILE A 143 -17.21 3.24 6.00
N MET A 144 -16.07 2.68 5.59
CA MET A 144 -15.95 2.02 4.30
C MET A 144 -16.89 0.82 4.14
N GLN A 145 -17.20 0.10 5.23
CA GLN A 145 -18.09 -1.06 5.18
C GLN A 145 -19.56 -0.67 4.94
N SER A 146 -19.98 0.56 5.27
CA SER A 146 -21.31 1.07 4.95
C SER A 146 -21.49 1.36 3.45
N LYS A 147 -20.41 1.36 2.66
CA LYS A 147 -20.39 1.66 1.22
C LYS A 147 -20.36 0.43 0.32
N VAL A 148 -20.46 -0.76 0.88
CA VAL A 148 -20.40 -2.05 0.13
C VAL A 148 -21.39 -2.12 -1.05
N ASN A 149 -22.57 -1.53 -0.91
CA ASN A 149 -23.61 -1.55 -1.96
C ASN A 149 -23.53 -0.36 -2.93
N SER A 150 -22.46 0.44 -2.90
CA SER A 150 -22.34 1.64 -3.75
C SER A 150 -21.96 1.33 -5.22
N TYR A 151 -21.55 0.10 -5.54
CA TYR A 151 -21.13 -0.29 -6.88
C TYR A 151 -22.31 -0.81 -7.71
N LYS A 152 -22.43 -0.32 -8.95
CA LYS A 152 -23.30 -0.93 -9.98
C LYS A 152 -22.60 -2.13 -10.62
N ASN A 153 -21.33 -1.98 -10.95
CA ASN A 153 -20.44 -3.06 -11.39
C ASN A 153 -19.06 -2.75 -10.81
N VAL A 154 -18.62 -3.53 -9.85
CA VAL A 154 -17.43 -3.25 -9.06
C VAL A 154 -16.16 -3.13 -9.92
N VAL A 155 -15.99 -3.98 -10.92
CA VAL A 155 -14.81 -3.99 -11.78
C VAL A 155 -14.78 -2.75 -12.67
N SER A 156 -15.89 -2.44 -13.38
CA SER A 156 -15.97 -1.30 -14.27
C SER A 156 -15.88 0.03 -13.53
N ASP A 157 -16.48 0.12 -12.34
CA ASP A 157 -16.50 1.34 -11.54
C ASP A 157 -15.11 1.67 -11.01
N ILE A 158 -14.39 0.68 -10.45
CA ILE A 158 -13.00 0.86 -10.00
C ILE A 158 -12.08 1.19 -11.18
N LYS A 159 -12.25 0.50 -12.31
CA LYS A 159 -11.46 0.77 -13.51
C LYS A 159 -11.62 2.21 -14.00
N LYS A 160 -12.84 2.76 -14.00
CA LYS A 160 -13.12 4.17 -14.35
C LYS A 160 -12.41 5.12 -13.39
N ILE A 161 -12.41 4.82 -12.08
CA ILE A 161 -11.70 5.62 -11.07
C ILE A 161 -10.21 5.64 -11.39
N PHE A 162 -9.58 4.49 -11.63
CA PHE A 162 -8.16 4.40 -11.97
C PHE A 162 -7.82 5.15 -13.28
N GLN A 163 -8.67 5.05 -14.30
CA GLN A 163 -8.49 5.80 -15.54
C GLN A 163 -8.56 7.31 -15.31
N THR A 164 -9.47 7.76 -14.44
CA THR A 164 -9.60 9.17 -14.07
C THR A 164 -8.39 9.66 -13.28
N THR A 165 -7.93 8.85 -12.32
CA THR A 165 -6.70 9.14 -11.55
C THR A 165 -5.48 9.21 -12.47
N LEU A 166 -5.36 8.29 -13.44
CA LEU A 166 -4.26 8.29 -14.38
C LEU A 166 -4.24 9.56 -15.26
N LYS A 167 -5.40 10.06 -15.71
CA LYS A 167 -5.50 11.34 -16.42
C LYS A 167 -5.03 12.53 -15.58
N LYS A 168 -5.24 12.50 -14.26
CA LYS A 168 -4.70 13.52 -13.34
C LYS A 168 -3.18 13.42 -13.26
N ILE A 169 -2.64 12.21 -13.11
CA ILE A 169 -1.22 11.91 -13.01
C ILE A 169 -0.46 12.31 -14.30
N ASP A 170 -1.08 12.16 -15.47
CA ASP A 170 -0.49 12.54 -16.77
C ASP A 170 -0.07 14.02 -16.79
N LYS A 171 -0.77 14.90 -16.07
CA LYS A 171 -0.42 16.33 -15.94
C LYS A 171 0.93 16.56 -15.25
N TYR A 172 1.36 15.62 -14.39
CA TYR A 172 2.63 15.68 -13.65
C TYR A 172 3.79 15.01 -14.40
N LYS A 173 3.50 14.39 -15.57
CA LYS A 173 4.49 13.67 -16.40
C LYS A 173 5.18 12.52 -15.64
N ILE A 174 4.46 11.86 -14.74
CA ILE A 174 4.95 10.69 -14.01
C ILE A 174 4.87 9.48 -14.96
N PRO A 175 5.97 8.72 -15.14
CA PRO A 175 5.95 7.52 -15.99
C PRO A 175 4.95 6.48 -15.47
N HIS A 176 4.06 5.98 -16.33
CA HIS A 176 3.07 4.95 -15.97
C HIS A 176 3.71 3.67 -15.42
N SER A 177 4.93 3.38 -15.84
CA SER A 177 5.69 2.24 -15.33
C SER A 177 6.08 2.35 -13.85
N LYS A 178 5.89 3.50 -13.23
CA LYS A 178 6.11 3.74 -11.80
C LYS A 178 4.83 3.72 -10.97
N ILE A 179 3.70 3.35 -11.59
CA ILE A 179 2.38 3.39 -10.96
C ILE A 179 1.83 1.97 -10.89
N TRP A 180 1.31 1.58 -9.74
CA TRP A 180 0.52 0.36 -9.54
C TRP A 180 -0.84 0.75 -9.00
N PHE A 181 -1.88 0.11 -9.52
CA PHE A 181 -3.23 0.23 -9.02
C PHE A 181 -3.59 -1.00 -8.19
N ASP A 182 -4.07 -0.78 -6.97
CA ASP A 182 -4.63 -1.83 -6.12
C ASP A 182 -6.16 -1.68 -6.07
N PRO A 183 -6.93 -2.67 -6.54
CA PRO A 183 -8.39 -2.62 -6.49
C PRO A 183 -8.97 -2.66 -5.07
N GLY A 184 -8.14 -2.84 -4.04
CA GLY A 184 -8.53 -2.77 -2.63
C GLY A 184 -9.42 -3.91 -2.19
N ILE A 185 -8.96 -5.16 -2.37
CA ILE A 185 -9.64 -6.35 -1.86
C ILE A 185 -9.90 -6.22 -0.36
N GLY A 186 -11.14 -6.47 0.08
CA GLY A 186 -11.55 -6.37 1.48
C GLY A 186 -11.84 -4.95 1.99
N PHE A 187 -11.64 -3.91 1.18
CA PHE A 187 -11.92 -2.53 1.55
C PHE A 187 -13.27 -2.09 0.97
N GLY A 188 -14.33 -2.08 1.83
CA GLY A 188 -15.68 -1.68 1.45
C GLY A 188 -16.29 -2.50 0.31
N LYS A 189 -16.03 -3.79 0.29
CA LYS A 189 -16.51 -4.75 -0.71
C LYS A 189 -16.99 -6.03 -0.03
N ASN A 190 -18.11 -6.59 -0.50
CA ASN A 190 -18.62 -7.86 -0.03
C ASN A 190 -17.85 -9.05 -0.67
N LEU A 191 -18.19 -10.27 -0.24
CA LEU A 191 -17.53 -11.49 -0.74
C LEU A 191 -17.65 -11.62 -2.26
N ALA A 192 -18.85 -11.47 -2.83
CA ALA A 192 -19.07 -11.60 -4.26
C ALA A 192 -18.26 -10.58 -5.07
N GLN A 193 -18.19 -9.32 -4.60
CA GLN A 193 -17.41 -8.26 -5.24
C GLN A 193 -15.90 -8.54 -5.15
N ASN A 194 -15.41 -9.08 -4.04
CA ASN A 194 -14.00 -9.46 -3.92
C ASN A 194 -13.65 -10.60 -4.88
N ILE A 195 -14.51 -11.61 -5.01
CA ILE A 195 -14.35 -12.72 -5.97
C ILE A 195 -14.38 -12.19 -7.41
N GLU A 196 -15.33 -11.31 -7.75
CA GLU A 196 -15.44 -10.71 -9.08
C GLU A 196 -14.17 -9.93 -9.45
N ILE A 197 -13.59 -9.16 -8.51
CA ILE A 197 -12.33 -8.44 -8.71
C ILE A 197 -11.19 -9.44 -8.98
N MET A 198 -11.09 -10.51 -8.20
CA MET A 198 -10.04 -11.53 -8.37
C MET A 198 -10.12 -12.21 -9.73
N GLN A 199 -11.30 -12.61 -10.14
CA GLN A 199 -11.54 -13.25 -11.45
C GLN A 199 -11.22 -12.31 -12.63
N ASN A 200 -11.32 -10.99 -12.41
CA ASN A 200 -11.14 -9.97 -13.43
C ASN A 200 -9.88 -9.10 -13.22
N ILE A 201 -8.89 -9.58 -12.46
CA ILE A 201 -7.71 -8.80 -12.07
C ILE A 201 -6.97 -8.19 -13.27
N GLN A 202 -6.94 -8.87 -14.41
CA GLN A 202 -6.30 -8.41 -15.63
C GLN A 202 -6.93 -7.13 -16.20
N GLN A 203 -8.19 -6.84 -15.89
CA GLN A 203 -8.88 -5.64 -16.35
C GLN A 203 -8.36 -4.35 -15.68
N PHE A 204 -7.66 -4.46 -14.55
CA PHE A 204 -7.05 -3.33 -13.85
C PHE A 204 -5.67 -2.97 -14.41
N LYS A 205 -5.12 -3.77 -15.33
CA LYS A 205 -3.89 -3.43 -16.03
C LYS A 205 -4.18 -2.33 -17.07
N ILE A 206 -3.91 -1.08 -16.68
CA ILE A 206 -4.18 0.11 -17.49
C ILE A 206 -2.87 0.62 -18.08
N LYS A 207 -2.78 0.73 -19.40
CA LYS A 207 -1.55 1.18 -20.12
C LYS A 207 -0.31 0.39 -19.65
N LYS A 208 0.74 1.10 -19.18
CA LYS A 208 1.99 0.52 -18.65
C LYS A 208 2.01 0.46 -17.12
N CYS A 209 0.88 0.69 -16.45
CA CYS A 209 0.79 0.58 -14.99
C CYS A 209 0.81 -0.88 -14.56
N GLY A 210 1.37 -1.14 -13.37
CA GLY A 210 1.26 -2.42 -12.70
C GLY A 210 -0.07 -2.59 -11.96
N VAL A 211 -0.31 -3.80 -11.48
CA VAL A 211 -1.42 -4.11 -10.55
C VAL A 211 -0.82 -4.68 -9.28
N LEU A 212 -1.24 -4.16 -8.13
CA LEU A 212 -0.96 -4.75 -6.82
C LEU A 212 -2.22 -5.47 -6.34
N LEU A 213 -2.05 -6.64 -5.73
CA LEU A 213 -3.14 -7.43 -5.18
C LEU A 213 -2.84 -7.77 -3.72
N GLY A 214 -3.56 -7.14 -2.81
CA GLY A 214 -3.49 -7.41 -1.37
C GLY A 214 -4.58 -8.36 -0.91
N SER A 215 -4.42 -9.68 -1.13
CA SER A 215 -5.40 -10.71 -0.74
C SER A 215 -5.07 -11.43 0.56
N SER A 216 -3.81 -11.39 1.02
CA SER A 216 -3.33 -12.15 2.18
C SER A 216 -3.99 -11.72 3.49
N ARG A 217 -4.36 -12.71 4.32
CA ARG A 217 -4.94 -12.52 5.66
C ARG A 217 -6.15 -11.59 5.68
N LYS A 218 -7.02 -11.71 4.69
CA LYS A 218 -8.27 -10.94 4.59
C LYS A 218 -9.45 -11.79 5.03
N SER A 219 -10.33 -11.23 5.87
CA SER A 219 -11.50 -11.91 6.46
C SER A 219 -12.49 -12.49 5.43
N TRP A 220 -12.49 -12.01 4.19
CA TRP A 220 -13.33 -12.57 3.13
C TRP A 220 -12.93 -14.00 2.74
N ILE A 221 -11.70 -14.45 3.03
CA ILE A 221 -11.22 -15.81 2.80
C ILE A 221 -12.04 -16.82 3.62
N ASN A 222 -12.37 -16.46 4.88
CA ASN A 222 -13.21 -17.31 5.75
C ASN A 222 -14.60 -17.56 5.14
N GLY A 223 -15.07 -16.68 4.25
CA GLY A 223 -16.31 -16.86 3.52
C GLY A 223 -16.23 -17.93 2.41
N ILE A 224 -15.01 -18.37 2.04
CA ILE A 224 -14.78 -19.38 1.00
C ILE A 224 -14.50 -20.74 1.62
N ASP A 225 -13.51 -20.86 2.49
CA ASP A 225 -12.99 -22.14 3.00
C ASP A 225 -13.09 -22.30 4.52
N LYS A 226 -13.63 -21.31 5.24
CA LYS A 226 -13.74 -21.27 6.71
C LYS A 226 -12.39 -21.42 7.44
N SER A 227 -11.26 -21.15 6.77
CA SER A 227 -9.95 -21.14 7.41
C SER A 227 -9.79 -19.94 8.35
N ASP A 228 -9.03 -20.10 9.41
CA ASP A 228 -8.60 -18.99 10.27
C ASP A 228 -7.58 -18.13 9.51
N VAL A 229 -7.79 -16.80 9.53
CA VAL A 229 -7.00 -15.82 8.77
C VAL A 229 -6.15 -14.94 9.70
#